data_5d20d95bf50c1e96c533324381af893a
#
_entry.id   5d20d95bf50c1e96c533324381af893a
#
_cell.length_a   1.000
_cell.length_b   1.000
_cell.length_c   1.000
_cell.angle_alpha   90.00
_cell.angle_beta   90.00
_cell.angle_gamma   90.00
#
_symmetry.space_group_name_H-M   'P 1'
#
loop_
_entity.id
_entity.type
_entity.pdbx_description
1 polymer ?
#
loop_
_entity_poly.entity_id
_entity_poly.type
_entity_poly.pdbx_seq_one_letter_code
_entity_poly.pdbx_strand_id
1 'polypeptide(L)'
;MTRPAGVATRGDQPWSSPQRRHLRFGKRRRKRKWQRQKEPKSSVGDQSRCFLPAAMQGFFRRTIRMKLEYEKCDRSCKIQKKNRNKCQHCRFQKCLALGMSHNAIRFGRMPEAEKRKLVAGLTAVEGHQHSPQVADLKAFSKHIYNAYLKNFNMTKKKARGILTGKASHTAPFVIHDIETLWQAEKGLVWKQLVNALPPYKEISVHVFYRCQCTTVETVRELTEFAKSIPNFSNLFLNDQVTLLKYGVHEAIFAMLASIVNKDGLLVANGSGFVTREFLRSLRKPFSDIIEPKFEFAVKFNALELDDSDLALFIAAIILCGDRPGLMNVPQVEAIQDTILRALEFHLQANHPDAQYLFPKLLQKMADLRQLVTEHAQMMQRIKKTETETSLHPLLQEIYKDMY
;
A
#
# COMPACT_ATOMS: atom_id res chain seq x y z
N MET A 1 -22.49 36.65 -63.52
CA MET A 1 -21.53 36.35 -64.62
C MET A 1 -20.58 35.31 -64.09
N THR A 2 -20.80 34.19 -64.49
CA THR A 2 -20.19 33.09 -65.22
C THR A 2 -19.41 32.11 -64.31
N ARG A 3 -20.00 30.96 -64.14
CA ARG A 3 -19.44 29.59 -64.08
C ARG A 3 -18.87 29.24 -65.47
N PRO A 4 -18.15 28.16 -65.73
CA PRO A 4 -18.27 26.78 -65.22
C PRO A 4 -16.91 26.02 -65.10
N ALA A 5 -16.87 24.85 -64.50
CA ALA A 5 -17.17 23.48 -64.89
C ALA A 5 -15.96 22.59 -65.17
N GLY A 6 -16.00 21.36 -64.76
CA GLY A 6 -15.68 20.06 -65.30
C GLY A 6 -15.07 19.07 -64.33
N VAL A 7 -15.73 18.13 -63.70
CA VAL A 7 -16.32 16.84 -64.06
C VAL A 7 -15.39 15.88 -64.80
N ALA A 8 -15.09 14.75 -64.17
CA ALA A 8 -15.08 13.38 -64.66
C ALA A 8 -14.73 12.41 -63.53
N THR A 9 -15.52 11.65 -63.10
CA THR A 9 -16.21 10.35 -63.02
C THR A 9 -15.49 9.15 -63.62
N ARG A 10 -15.69 8.05 -62.89
CA ARG A 10 -15.63 6.57 -63.18
C ARG A 10 -14.43 5.87 -62.58
N GLY A 11 -14.57 4.65 -62.02
CA GLY A 11 -15.69 3.73 -62.01
C GLY A 11 -15.37 2.49 -61.17
N ASP A 12 -16.41 1.80 -60.92
CA ASP A 12 -16.66 0.62 -60.11
C ASP A 12 -15.81 -0.66 -60.42
N GLN A 13 -15.38 -1.38 -59.37
CA GLN A 13 -15.60 -2.80 -58.98
C GLN A 13 -15.25 -3.93 -59.99
N PRO A 14 -15.12 -5.21 -59.62
CA PRO A 14 -15.35 -5.90 -58.36
C PRO A 14 -14.33 -7.07 -57.98
N TRP A 15 -14.50 -7.57 -56.78
CA TRP A 15 -14.21 -8.91 -56.22
C TRP A 15 -13.56 -10.00 -57.04
N SER A 16 -12.48 -10.61 -56.52
CA SER A 16 -12.23 -12.04 -56.57
C SER A 16 -11.16 -12.49 -55.53
N SER A 17 -11.55 -13.36 -54.66
CA SER A 17 -10.62 -14.17 -53.85
C SER A 17 -9.95 -15.24 -54.68
N PRO A 18 -8.70 -15.61 -54.40
CA PRO A 18 -8.41 -17.03 -54.30
C PRO A 18 -7.36 -17.48 -53.27
N GLN A 19 -7.61 -18.67 -52.82
CA GLN A 19 -6.66 -19.77 -52.56
C GLN A 19 -5.68 -19.70 -51.39
N ARG A 20 -5.97 -20.57 -50.48
CA ARG A 20 -5.08 -21.14 -49.46
C ARG A 20 -3.78 -21.67 -50.05
N ARG A 21 -2.64 -21.16 -49.52
CA ARG A 21 -1.37 -21.88 -49.58
C ARG A 21 -0.85 -22.12 -48.15
N HIS A 22 -0.71 -23.40 -47.84
CA HIS A 22 -0.04 -23.88 -46.64
C HIS A 22 1.43 -23.44 -46.65
N LEU A 23 1.83 -22.65 -45.64
CA LEU A 23 3.23 -22.45 -45.32
C LEU A 23 3.49 -22.99 -43.92
N ARG A 24 4.30 -24.04 -43.86
CA ARG A 24 4.86 -24.63 -42.65
C ARG A 24 5.76 -23.59 -41.97
N PHE A 25 5.42 -23.17 -40.76
CA PHE A 25 6.30 -22.39 -39.90
C PHE A 25 7.14 -23.32 -39.01
N GLY A 26 8.42 -23.42 -39.33
CA GLY A 26 9.41 -24.05 -38.49
C GLY A 26 9.65 -23.29 -37.20
N LYS A 27 9.44 -23.93 -36.05
CA LYS A 27 9.75 -23.40 -34.73
C LYS A 27 11.26 -23.31 -34.52
N ARG A 28 11.87 -22.13 -34.72
CA ARG A 28 13.22 -21.83 -34.22
C ARG A 28 13.13 -21.40 -32.74
N ARG A 29 13.51 -22.30 -31.83
CA ARG A 29 13.76 -21.97 -30.41
C ARG A 29 15.01 -21.11 -30.29
N ARG A 30 14.86 -19.83 -29.96
CA ARG A 30 15.96 -18.98 -29.47
C ARG A 30 16.31 -19.36 -28.04
N LYS A 31 17.50 -19.95 -27.83
CA LYS A 31 18.11 -20.16 -26.53
C LYS A 31 18.63 -18.81 -26.00
N ARG A 32 18.01 -18.26 -24.95
CA ARG A 32 18.59 -17.15 -24.17
C ARG A 32 19.68 -17.72 -23.25
N LYS A 33 20.92 -17.26 -23.44
CA LYS A 33 22.05 -17.48 -22.51
C LYS A 33 21.85 -16.60 -21.28
N TRP A 34 21.74 -17.21 -20.11
CA TRP A 34 21.88 -16.51 -18.82
C TRP A 34 23.34 -16.51 -18.42
N GLN A 35 23.94 -15.34 -18.32
CA GLN A 35 25.25 -15.15 -17.67
C GLN A 35 25.04 -15.13 -16.17
N ARG A 36 25.77 -15.99 -15.47
CA ARG A 36 25.87 -16.02 -14.00
C ARG A 36 26.87 -14.96 -13.56
N GLN A 37 26.42 -13.99 -12.82
CA GLN A 37 27.29 -13.20 -11.95
C GLN A 37 27.59 -14.00 -10.67
N LYS A 38 28.84 -13.95 -10.22
CA LYS A 38 29.32 -14.60 -9.00
C LYS A 38 29.04 -13.68 -7.82
N GLU A 39 28.37 -14.20 -6.79
CA GLU A 39 28.25 -13.55 -5.50
C GLU A 39 29.33 -14.06 -4.53
N PRO A 40 29.80 -13.21 -3.58
CA PRO A 40 30.82 -13.57 -2.59
C PRO A 40 30.23 -14.30 -1.39
N LYS A 41 31.06 -15.15 -0.78
CA LYS A 41 30.75 -15.94 0.41
C LYS A 41 30.65 -15.05 1.64
N SER A 42 29.58 -15.17 2.42
CA SER A 42 29.58 -14.85 3.85
C SER A 42 28.95 -15.99 4.66
N SER A 43 29.57 -16.25 5.78
CA SER A 43 29.35 -17.32 6.73
C SER A 43 28.18 -17.02 7.68
N VAL A 44 27.69 -18.12 8.29
CA VAL A 44 26.86 -18.25 9.51
C VAL A 44 25.38 -18.51 9.28
N GLY A 45 25.04 -19.72 9.61
CA GLY A 45 23.89 -20.43 10.12
C GLY A 45 22.50 -19.80 10.01
N ASP A 46 21.69 -20.38 9.11
CA ASP A 46 20.26 -20.50 9.38
C ASP A 46 19.68 -21.66 8.56
N GLN A 47 18.71 -22.35 9.15
CA GLN A 47 18.07 -23.55 8.61
C GLN A 47 17.19 -23.19 7.39
N SER A 48 17.81 -22.90 6.26
CA SER A 48 17.13 -22.72 4.99
C SER A 48 16.82 -24.08 4.37
N ARG A 49 15.53 -24.35 4.14
CA ARG A 49 15.01 -25.47 3.35
C ARG A 49 15.74 -25.49 2.01
N CYS A 50 16.71 -26.41 1.84
CA CYS A 50 17.43 -26.62 0.59
C CYS A 50 16.44 -26.95 -0.53
N PHE A 51 16.30 -26.08 -1.50
CA PHE A 51 15.64 -26.37 -2.78
C PHE A 51 16.51 -27.32 -3.60
N LEU A 52 16.33 -28.62 -3.35
CA LEU A 52 17.00 -29.66 -4.13
C LEU A 52 16.36 -29.81 -5.51
N PRO A 53 17.14 -30.00 -6.60
CA PRO A 53 16.59 -30.17 -7.93
C PRO A 53 15.56 -31.31 -7.99
N ALA A 54 14.39 -31.06 -8.57
CA ALA A 54 13.27 -32.03 -8.69
C ALA A 54 13.72 -33.41 -9.21
N ALA A 55 14.76 -33.48 -10.06
CA ALA A 55 15.34 -34.70 -10.57
C ALA A 55 16.07 -35.55 -9.51
N MET A 56 16.59 -34.95 -8.44
CA MET A 56 17.18 -35.68 -7.31
C MET A 56 16.11 -36.19 -6.35
N GLN A 57 15.09 -35.42 -6.10
CA GLN A 57 13.95 -35.83 -5.28
C GLN A 57 13.21 -37.02 -5.87
N GLY A 58 12.95 -37.00 -7.19
CA GLY A 58 12.31 -38.12 -7.90
C GLY A 58 13.15 -39.42 -7.92
N PHE A 59 14.47 -39.30 -8.03
CA PHE A 59 15.38 -40.45 -7.97
C PHE A 59 15.41 -41.03 -6.54
N PHE A 60 15.65 -40.22 -5.52
CA PHE A 60 15.71 -40.69 -4.16
C PHE A 60 14.39 -41.35 -3.70
N ARG A 61 13.23 -40.75 -4.03
CA ARG A 61 11.91 -41.32 -3.76
C ARG A 61 11.74 -42.73 -4.40
N ARG A 62 12.16 -42.93 -5.66
CA ARG A 62 12.08 -44.24 -6.30
C ARG A 62 13.01 -45.26 -5.67
N THR A 63 14.24 -44.89 -5.36
CA THR A 63 15.22 -45.76 -4.69
C THR A 63 14.68 -46.27 -3.35
N ILE A 64 14.14 -45.40 -2.52
CA ILE A 64 13.57 -45.80 -1.23
C ILE A 64 12.29 -46.62 -1.40
N ARG A 65 11.38 -46.19 -2.30
CA ARG A 65 10.08 -46.88 -2.50
C ARG A 65 10.27 -48.32 -2.99
N MET A 66 11.22 -48.52 -3.89
CA MET A 66 11.47 -49.84 -4.51
C MET A 66 12.54 -50.63 -3.76
N LYS A 67 13.05 -50.13 -2.63
CA LYS A 67 14.14 -50.74 -1.84
C LYS A 67 15.32 -51.12 -2.72
N LEU A 68 15.69 -50.26 -3.68
CA LEU A 68 16.76 -50.56 -4.63
C LEU A 68 18.11 -50.46 -3.94
N GLU A 69 18.88 -51.55 -4.04
CA GLU A 69 20.30 -51.60 -3.66
C GLU A 69 21.14 -51.41 -4.89
N TYR A 70 22.20 -50.61 -4.78
CA TYR A 70 23.12 -50.31 -5.87
C TYR A 70 24.48 -50.91 -5.58
N GLU A 71 25.15 -51.43 -6.59
CA GLU A 71 26.52 -51.93 -6.47
C GLU A 71 27.44 -50.90 -5.81
N LYS A 72 28.24 -51.36 -4.84
CA LYS A 72 29.21 -50.53 -4.12
C LYS A 72 30.21 -49.95 -5.09
N CYS A 73 30.51 -48.64 -4.94
CA CYS A 73 31.49 -47.95 -5.74
C CYS A 73 32.48 -47.27 -4.76
N ASP A 74 33.76 -47.11 -5.20
CA ASP A 74 34.87 -46.52 -4.45
C ASP A 74 34.67 -45.02 -4.09
N ARG A 75 33.44 -44.50 -4.24
CA ARG A 75 33.00 -43.14 -3.91
C ARG A 75 33.74 -42.00 -4.63
N SER A 76 34.51 -42.33 -5.70
CA SER A 76 35.27 -41.37 -6.51
C SER A 76 34.46 -40.63 -7.56
N CYS A 77 33.19 -41.02 -7.81
CA CYS A 77 32.39 -40.50 -8.90
C CYS A 77 31.89 -39.05 -8.60
N LYS A 78 32.37 -38.08 -9.39
CA LYS A 78 31.84 -36.68 -9.33
C LYS A 78 30.47 -36.63 -10.03
N ILE A 79 29.40 -36.62 -9.23
CA ILE A 79 28.01 -36.56 -9.72
C ILE A 79 27.60 -35.12 -10.02
N GLN A 80 27.44 -34.80 -11.31
CA GLN A 80 27.01 -33.52 -11.86
C GLN A 80 25.77 -33.69 -12.73
N LYS A 81 25.11 -32.59 -13.11
CA LYS A 81 23.89 -32.61 -13.96
C LYS A 81 24.08 -33.37 -15.27
N LYS A 82 25.28 -33.34 -15.87
CA LYS A 82 25.61 -34.00 -17.15
C LYS A 82 25.86 -35.52 -17.03
N ASN A 83 26.38 -35.97 -15.86
CA ASN A 83 26.81 -37.36 -15.66
C ASN A 83 26.07 -38.07 -14.49
N ARG A 84 24.92 -37.54 -14.08
CA ARG A 84 24.16 -38.01 -12.92
C ARG A 84 23.69 -39.47 -12.98
N ASN A 85 23.68 -40.07 -14.16
CA ASN A 85 23.24 -41.46 -14.37
C ASN A 85 24.41 -42.45 -14.41
N LYS A 86 25.67 -42.02 -14.38
CA LYS A 86 26.84 -42.91 -14.51
C LYS A 86 27.01 -43.82 -13.29
N CYS A 87 26.70 -43.39 -12.08
CA CYS A 87 26.79 -44.17 -10.87
C CYS A 87 25.58 -43.90 -9.96
N GLN A 88 24.73 -44.90 -9.81
CA GLN A 88 23.52 -44.79 -8.96
C GLN A 88 23.88 -44.81 -7.48
N HIS A 89 24.91 -45.58 -7.07
CA HIS A 89 25.39 -45.61 -5.69
C HIS A 89 25.86 -44.22 -5.22
N CYS A 90 26.81 -43.62 -5.96
CA CYS A 90 27.33 -42.29 -5.63
C CYS A 90 26.24 -41.22 -5.71
N ARG A 91 25.26 -41.35 -6.59
CA ARG A 91 24.11 -40.45 -6.68
C ARG A 91 23.22 -40.53 -5.43
N PHE A 92 22.99 -41.79 -4.95
CA PHE A 92 22.19 -42.00 -3.72
C PHE A 92 22.92 -41.48 -2.49
N GLN A 93 24.23 -41.76 -2.36
CA GLN A 93 25.05 -41.22 -1.26
C GLN A 93 25.06 -39.66 -1.27
N LYS A 94 25.10 -39.05 -2.44
CA LYS A 94 25.00 -37.60 -2.56
C LYS A 94 23.65 -37.07 -2.10
N CYS A 95 22.54 -37.79 -2.34
CA CYS A 95 21.23 -37.43 -1.80
C CYS A 95 21.22 -37.47 -0.26
N LEU A 96 21.78 -38.49 0.35
CA LEU A 96 21.91 -38.62 1.80
C LEU A 96 22.78 -37.50 2.41
N ALA A 97 23.93 -37.24 1.77
CA ALA A 97 24.85 -36.16 2.20
C ALA A 97 24.21 -34.75 2.11
N LEU A 98 23.21 -34.56 1.25
CA LEU A 98 22.43 -33.32 1.12
C LEU A 98 21.23 -33.28 2.07
N GLY A 99 21.15 -34.19 3.07
CA GLY A 99 20.11 -34.18 4.09
C GLY A 99 18.78 -34.85 3.68
N MET A 100 18.74 -35.61 2.58
CA MET A 100 17.56 -36.39 2.23
C MET A 100 17.43 -37.61 3.16
N SER A 101 16.34 -37.67 3.93
CA SER A 101 16.09 -38.78 4.86
C SER A 101 14.88 -39.63 4.42
N HIS A 102 14.93 -40.91 4.79
CA HIS A 102 13.83 -41.86 4.55
C HIS A 102 12.53 -41.36 5.19
N ASN A 103 12.61 -40.82 6.41
CA ASN A 103 11.44 -40.42 7.20
C ASN A 103 10.77 -39.11 6.67
N ALA A 104 11.46 -38.37 5.80
CA ALA A 104 10.92 -37.15 5.18
C ALA A 104 10.16 -37.44 3.86
N ILE A 105 10.14 -38.69 3.40
CA ILE A 105 9.50 -39.08 2.13
C ILE A 105 8.06 -39.55 2.41
N ARG A 106 7.09 -38.83 1.90
CA ARG A 106 5.69 -39.25 1.92
C ARG A 106 5.36 -40.09 0.70
N PHE A 107 4.87 -41.30 0.93
CA PHE A 107 4.46 -42.25 -0.12
C PHE A 107 2.94 -42.41 -0.13
N GLY A 108 2.34 -42.36 -1.34
CA GLY A 108 0.92 -42.63 -1.53
C GLY A 108 -0.01 -41.48 -1.20
N ARG A 109 -1.32 -41.75 -1.13
CA ARG A 109 -2.34 -40.85 -0.56
C ARG A 109 -2.11 -40.80 0.94
N MET A 110 -2.17 -39.59 1.48
CA MET A 110 -2.05 -39.38 2.92
C MET A 110 -3.07 -40.24 3.67
N PRO A 111 -2.64 -41.02 4.69
CA PRO A 111 -3.58 -41.80 5.50
C PRO A 111 -4.67 -40.88 6.08
N GLU A 112 -5.91 -41.38 6.15
CA GLU A 112 -7.05 -40.59 6.64
C GLU A 112 -6.84 -40.07 8.08
N ALA A 113 -6.15 -40.87 8.91
CA ALA A 113 -5.76 -40.45 10.26
C ALA A 113 -4.77 -39.28 10.29
N GLU A 114 -3.83 -39.24 9.32
CA GLU A 114 -2.85 -38.15 9.17
C GLU A 114 -3.48 -36.91 8.52
N LYS A 115 -4.42 -37.14 7.58
CA LYS A 115 -5.26 -36.08 7.02
C LYS A 115 -6.17 -35.47 8.09
N ARG A 116 -6.77 -36.28 8.98
CA ARG A 116 -7.55 -35.79 10.15
C ARG A 116 -6.68 -35.00 11.12
N LYS A 117 -5.44 -35.40 11.38
CA LYS A 117 -4.48 -34.64 12.22
C LYS A 117 -4.08 -33.32 11.55
N LEU A 118 -3.89 -33.31 10.23
CA LEU A 118 -3.62 -32.08 9.49
C LEU A 118 -4.85 -31.15 9.44
N VAL A 119 -6.04 -31.71 9.22
CA VAL A 119 -7.29 -30.96 9.29
C VAL A 119 -7.55 -30.50 10.72
N ALA A 120 -7.31 -31.33 11.74
CA ALA A 120 -7.39 -30.94 13.15
C ALA A 120 -6.30 -29.90 13.51
N GLY A 121 -5.13 -29.95 12.87
CA GLY A 121 -4.10 -28.90 12.98
C GLY A 121 -4.50 -27.61 12.27
N LEU A 122 -5.22 -27.67 11.16
CA LEU A 122 -5.80 -26.51 10.48
C LEU A 122 -7.02 -25.97 11.25
N THR A 123 -7.84 -26.85 11.83
CA THR A 123 -8.94 -26.45 12.73
C THR A 123 -8.41 -26.00 14.11
N ALA A 124 -7.21 -26.43 14.52
CA ALA A 124 -6.52 -25.87 15.69
C ALA A 124 -5.93 -24.47 15.39
N VAL A 125 -5.64 -24.16 14.11
CA VAL A 125 -5.36 -22.78 13.68
C VAL A 125 -6.65 -21.94 13.71
N GLU A 126 -7.82 -22.54 13.44
CA GLU A 126 -9.12 -21.92 13.72
C GLU A 126 -9.42 -21.87 15.24
N GLY A 127 -8.92 -22.82 16.02
CA GLY A 127 -8.96 -22.80 17.49
C GLY A 127 -8.01 -21.74 18.11
N HIS A 128 -6.99 -21.29 17.38
CA HIS A 128 -6.18 -20.12 17.77
C HIS A 128 -6.95 -18.79 17.68
N GLN A 129 -8.15 -18.77 17.07
CA GLN A 129 -9.05 -17.62 17.13
C GLN A 129 -9.66 -17.40 18.52
N HIS A 130 -9.48 -18.32 19.46
CA HIS A 130 -9.92 -18.21 20.85
C HIS A 130 -8.75 -18.19 21.85
N SER A 131 -7.50 -18.03 21.42
CA SER A 131 -6.40 -17.82 22.36
C SER A 131 -6.57 -16.45 23.06
N PRO A 132 -6.18 -16.31 24.34
CA PRO A 132 -6.22 -15.02 25.03
C PRO A 132 -5.52 -13.90 24.25
N GLN A 133 -4.40 -14.19 23.57
CA GLN A 133 -3.68 -13.23 22.74
C GLN A 133 -4.49 -12.72 21.53
N VAL A 134 -5.26 -13.59 20.90
CA VAL A 134 -6.14 -13.23 19.78
C VAL A 134 -7.30 -12.38 20.25
N ALA A 135 -7.89 -12.74 21.40
CA ALA A 135 -8.95 -11.95 22.04
C ALA A 135 -8.43 -10.53 22.38
N ASP A 136 -7.20 -10.42 22.89
CA ASP A 136 -6.55 -9.14 23.20
C ASP A 136 -6.32 -8.28 21.94
N LEU A 137 -5.85 -8.89 20.84
CA LEU A 137 -5.67 -8.19 19.56
C LEU A 137 -7.00 -7.71 18.98
N LYS A 138 -8.05 -8.51 19.04
CA LYS A 138 -9.40 -8.11 18.62
C LYS A 138 -9.94 -6.95 19.45
N ALA A 139 -9.78 -7.02 20.77
CA ALA A 139 -10.19 -5.95 21.69
C ALA A 139 -9.41 -4.67 21.43
N PHE A 140 -8.11 -4.79 21.20
CA PHE A 140 -7.24 -3.65 20.84
C PHE A 140 -7.68 -3.00 19.52
N SER A 141 -7.90 -3.80 18.46
CA SER A 141 -8.37 -3.31 17.16
C SER A 141 -9.72 -2.60 17.29
N LYS A 142 -10.66 -3.15 18.07
CA LYS A 142 -11.95 -2.52 18.33
C LYS A 142 -11.81 -1.19 19.07
N HIS A 143 -10.90 -1.12 20.05
CA HIS A 143 -10.62 0.12 20.78
C HIS A 143 -10.09 1.22 19.85
N ILE A 144 -9.13 0.89 19.01
CA ILE A 144 -8.55 1.83 18.03
C ILE A 144 -9.61 2.29 17.01
N TYR A 145 -10.43 1.37 16.52
CA TYR A 145 -11.53 1.72 15.60
C TYR A 145 -12.57 2.63 16.24
N ASN A 146 -12.95 2.38 17.48
CA ASN A 146 -13.85 3.25 18.23
C ASN A 146 -13.25 4.63 18.44
N ALA A 147 -11.96 4.73 18.76
CA ALA A 147 -11.25 6.00 18.87
C ALA A 147 -11.24 6.77 17.54
N TYR A 148 -11.03 6.07 16.43
CA TYR A 148 -11.11 6.62 15.08
C TYR A 148 -12.51 7.20 14.79
N LEU A 149 -13.57 6.44 15.05
CA LEU A 149 -14.94 6.90 14.83
C LEU A 149 -15.34 8.08 15.72
N LYS A 150 -14.80 8.14 16.93
CA LYS A 150 -15.06 9.23 17.89
C LYS A 150 -14.39 10.54 17.46
N ASN A 151 -13.14 10.46 17.00
CA ASN A 151 -12.30 11.64 16.83
C ASN A 151 -12.29 12.21 15.41
N PHE A 152 -12.55 11.39 14.37
CA PHE A 152 -12.61 11.87 13.00
C PHE A 152 -14.03 12.13 12.55
N ASN A 153 -14.28 13.36 12.11
CA ASN A 153 -15.60 13.77 11.63
C ASN A 153 -15.99 13.11 10.31
N MET A 154 -15.02 12.97 9.39
CA MET A 154 -15.23 12.34 8.10
C MET A 154 -14.65 10.93 8.08
N THR A 155 -15.52 9.92 7.91
CA THR A 155 -15.10 8.52 7.69
C THR A 155 -15.07 8.20 6.19
N LYS A 156 -14.33 7.18 5.80
CA LYS A 156 -14.34 6.70 4.41
C LYS A 156 -15.74 6.25 3.99
N LYS A 157 -16.45 5.56 4.87
CA LYS A 157 -17.83 5.13 4.61
C LYS A 157 -18.75 6.31 4.29
N LYS A 158 -18.69 7.38 5.10
CA LYS A 158 -19.45 8.60 4.87
C LYS A 158 -19.04 9.28 3.56
N ALA A 159 -17.74 9.42 3.32
CA ALA A 159 -17.21 10.04 2.11
C ALA A 159 -17.64 9.29 0.85
N ARG A 160 -17.52 7.95 0.84
CA ARG A 160 -17.96 7.13 -0.30
C ARG A 160 -19.46 7.18 -0.53
N GLY A 161 -20.24 7.25 0.53
CA GLY A 161 -21.68 7.48 0.41
C GLY A 161 -22.02 8.78 -0.30
N ILE A 162 -21.33 9.86 0.04
CA ILE A 162 -21.50 11.18 -0.62
C ILE A 162 -21.03 11.13 -2.07
N LEU A 163 -19.81 10.61 -2.32
CA LEU A 163 -19.20 10.55 -3.66
C LEU A 163 -20.00 9.68 -4.64
N THR A 164 -20.69 8.65 -4.17
CA THR A 164 -21.52 7.75 -4.98
C THR A 164 -23.00 8.16 -5.05
N GLY A 165 -23.39 9.23 -4.34
CA GLY A 165 -24.77 9.70 -4.28
C GLY A 165 -25.76 8.81 -3.51
N LYS A 166 -25.24 7.81 -2.76
CA LYS A 166 -26.08 6.83 -2.04
C LYS A 166 -26.54 7.30 -0.66
N ALA A 167 -25.86 8.26 -0.05
CA ALA A 167 -26.02 8.60 1.37
C ALA A 167 -26.76 9.91 1.65
N SER A 168 -27.12 10.70 0.64
CA SER A 168 -27.72 12.01 0.83
C SER A 168 -28.69 12.37 -0.29
N HIS A 169 -29.78 13.04 0.05
CA HIS A 169 -30.69 13.65 -0.91
C HIS A 169 -30.10 14.93 -1.55
N THR A 170 -29.00 15.46 -1.00
CA THR A 170 -28.29 16.64 -1.50
C THR A 170 -26.89 16.25 -1.95
N ALA A 171 -26.61 16.39 -3.25
CA ALA A 171 -25.25 16.27 -3.77
C ALA A 171 -24.36 17.41 -3.26
N PRO A 172 -23.04 17.20 -3.10
CA PRO A 172 -22.12 18.27 -2.75
C PRO A 172 -22.10 19.35 -3.83
N PHE A 173 -21.88 20.60 -3.41
CA PHE A 173 -21.70 21.70 -4.35
C PHE A 173 -20.36 21.56 -5.09
N VAL A 174 -20.42 21.53 -6.43
CA VAL A 174 -19.22 21.32 -7.26
C VAL A 174 -18.49 22.64 -7.50
N ILE A 175 -17.22 22.71 -7.13
CA ILE A 175 -16.34 23.85 -7.36
C ILE A 175 -15.38 23.46 -8.51
N HIS A 176 -15.56 24.05 -9.68
CA HIS A 176 -14.79 23.74 -10.89
C HIS A 176 -14.14 24.96 -11.54
N ASP A 177 -14.41 26.18 -11.05
CA ASP A 177 -13.87 27.44 -11.52
C ASP A 177 -13.94 28.53 -10.45
N ILE A 178 -13.51 29.73 -10.79
CA ILE A 178 -13.48 30.88 -9.86
C ILE A 178 -14.90 31.29 -9.47
N GLU A 179 -15.86 31.23 -10.38
CA GLU A 179 -17.23 31.63 -10.11
C GLU A 179 -17.90 30.70 -9.12
N THR A 180 -17.79 29.40 -9.32
CA THR A 180 -18.33 28.38 -8.39
C THR A 180 -17.64 28.41 -7.05
N LEU A 181 -16.34 28.69 -6.99
CA LEU A 181 -15.65 28.91 -5.70
C LEU A 181 -16.23 30.12 -4.96
N TRP A 182 -16.45 31.23 -5.65
CA TRP A 182 -17.04 32.43 -5.06
C TRP A 182 -18.47 32.18 -4.59
N GLN A 183 -19.27 31.45 -5.36
CA GLN A 183 -20.62 31.01 -4.97
C GLN A 183 -20.58 30.13 -3.72
N ALA A 184 -19.62 29.20 -3.62
CA ALA A 184 -19.43 28.35 -2.47
C ALA A 184 -19.09 29.16 -1.20
N GLU A 185 -18.26 30.19 -1.34
CA GLU A 185 -17.92 31.09 -0.22
C GLU A 185 -19.12 31.89 0.24
N LYS A 186 -19.89 32.45 -0.69
CA LYS A 186 -21.13 33.20 -0.36
C LYS A 186 -22.27 32.30 0.14
N GLY A 187 -22.38 31.09 -0.38
CA GLY A 187 -23.36 30.09 0.03
C GLY A 187 -23.09 29.45 1.38
N LEU A 188 -22.04 29.88 2.10
CA LEU A 188 -21.64 29.38 3.42
C LEU A 188 -21.41 27.86 3.42
N VAL A 189 -20.82 27.34 2.35
CA VAL A 189 -20.44 25.91 2.24
C VAL A 189 -19.47 25.53 3.36
N TRP A 190 -18.53 26.42 3.70
CA TRP A 190 -17.61 26.25 4.82
C TRP A 190 -18.16 26.81 6.14
N LYS A 191 -17.90 26.10 7.26
CA LYS A 191 -18.17 26.60 8.61
C LYS A 191 -17.33 27.84 8.91
N GLN A 192 -16.04 27.83 8.55
CA GLN A 192 -15.15 28.95 8.68
C GLN A 192 -15.43 29.97 7.57
N LEU A 193 -15.91 31.14 7.97
CA LEU A 193 -16.21 32.22 7.05
C LEU A 193 -14.93 32.74 6.37
N VAL A 194 -15.07 33.29 5.17
CA VAL A 194 -13.97 33.91 4.42
C VAL A 194 -13.28 35.03 5.22
N ASN A 195 -14.00 35.73 6.10
CA ASN A 195 -13.48 36.80 6.93
C ASN A 195 -12.48 36.33 8.02
N ALA A 196 -12.52 35.05 8.39
CA ALA A 196 -11.58 34.45 9.33
C ALA A 196 -10.26 33.98 8.65
N LEU A 197 -10.18 34.04 7.32
CA LEU A 197 -8.98 33.79 6.57
C LEU A 197 -8.08 35.03 6.53
N PRO A 198 -6.76 34.86 6.21
CA PRO A 198 -5.90 36.00 5.89
C PRO A 198 -6.50 36.88 4.78
N PRO A 199 -6.09 38.18 4.65
CA PRO A 199 -6.60 39.05 3.59
C PRO A 199 -6.46 38.42 2.22
N TYR A 200 -7.51 38.55 1.40
CA TYR A 200 -7.53 38.00 0.03
C TYR A 200 -6.42 38.64 -0.83
N LYS A 201 -5.65 37.80 -1.51
CA LYS A 201 -4.59 38.19 -2.45
C LYS A 201 -4.94 37.75 -3.87
N GLU A 202 -5.09 36.44 -4.09
CA GLU A 202 -5.47 35.84 -5.37
C GLU A 202 -6.11 34.47 -5.15
N ILE A 203 -6.67 33.89 -6.21
CA ILE A 203 -7.43 32.63 -6.15
C ILE A 203 -6.57 31.45 -5.68
N SER A 204 -5.35 31.30 -6.19
CA SER A 204 -4.47 30.18 -5.84
C SER A 204 -4.05 30.22 -4.37
N VAL A 205 -3.78 31.42 -3.86
CA VAL A 205 -3.48 31.67 -2.44
C VAL A 205 -4.73 31.41 -1.57
N HIS A 206 -5.90 31.82 -2.03
CA HIS A 206 -7.17 31.59 -1.30
C HIS A 206 -7.45 30.08 -1.13
N VAL A 207 -7.30 29.30 -2.20
CA VAL A 207 -7.44 27.84 -2.15
C VAL A 207 -6.40 27.24 -1.20
N PHE A 208 -5.17 27.73 -1.24
CA PHE A 208 -4.11 27.31 -0.33
C PHE A 208 -4.45 27.58 1.14
N TYR A 209 -5.04 28.72 1.46
CA TYR A 209 -5.51 29.03 2.82
C TYR A 209 -6.62 28.08 3.28
N ARG A 210 -7.57 27.73 2.41
CA ARG A 210 -8.59 26.72 2.70
C ARG A 210 -7.99 25.35 2.99
N CYS A 211 -7.00 24.94 2.23
CA CYS A 211 -6.25 23.69 2.47
C CYS A 211 -5.55 23.69 3.82
N GLN A 212 -4.93 24.83 4.22
CA GLN A 212 -4.29 24.95 5.54
C GLN A 212 -5.31 24.80 6.67
N CYS A 213 -6.48 25.43 6.57
CA CYS A 213 -7.54 25.30 7.57
C CYS A 213 -7.97 23.86 7.77
N THR A 214 -8.19 23.13 6.68
CA THR A 214 -8.55 21.71 6.72
C THR A 214 -7.42 20.87 7.35
N THR A 215 -6.18 21.15 6.99
CA THR A 215 -5.00 20.46 7.55
C THR A 215 -4.90 20.68 9.05
N VAL A 216 -5.05 21.91 9.53
CA VAL A 216 -4.99 22.24 10.96
C VAL A 216 -6.08 21.55 11.75
N GLU A 217 -7.29 21.51 11.23
CA GLU A 217 -8.40 20.80 11.88
C GLU A 217 -8.12 19.29 11.96
N THR A 218 -7.60 18.70 10.89
CA THR A 218 -7.23 17.28 10.89
C THR A 218 -6.08 16.97 11.85
N VAL A 219 -5.11 17.89 12.01
CA VAL A 219 -4.05 17.75 13.03
C VAL A 219 -4.65 17.68 14.44
N ARG A 220 -5.66 18.49 14.74
CA ARG A 220 -6.35 18.44 16.04
C ARG A 220 -7.07 17.10 16.25
N GLU A 221 -7.78 16.61 15.23
CA GLU A 221 -8.43 15.31 15.28
C GLU A 221 -7.41 14.17 15.48
N LEU A 222 -6.28 14.21 14.77
CA LEU A 222 -5.19 13.25 14.92
C LEU A 222 -4.55 13.28 16.31
N THR A 223 -4.42 14.46 16.91
CA THR A 223 -3.89 14.62 18.27
C THR A 223 -4.80 13.92 19.29
N GLU A 224 -6.10 14.14 19.22
CA GLU A 224 -7.07 13.48 20.10
C GLU A 224 -7.14 11.97 19.83
N PHE A 225 -7.06 11.55 18.57
CA PHE A 225 -6.96 10.14 18.21
C PHE A 225 -5.72 9.47 18.80
N ALA A 226 -4.55 10.08 18.66
CA ALA A 226 -3.29 9.57 19.20
C ALA A 226 -3.36 9.40 20.73
N LYS A 227 -3.92 10.38 21.45
CA LYS A 227 -4.14 10.31 22.90
C LYS A 227 -5.05 9.15 23.31
N SER A 228 -5.91 8.68 22.42
CA SER A 228 -6.79 7.53 22.63
C SER A 228 -6.11 6.18 22.35
N ILE A 229 -4.92 6.16 21.76
CA ILE A 229 -4.14 4.94 21.56
C ILE A 229 -3.56 4.48 22.90
N PRO A 230 -3.77 3.22 23.31
CA PRO A 230 -3.24 2.73 24.57
C PRO A 230 -1.73 2.94 24.70
N ASN A 231 -1.33 3.46 25.86
CA ASN A 231 0.05 3.78 26.24
C ASN A 231 0.68 5.01 25.52
N PHE A 232 0.03 5.63 24.55
CA PHE A 232 0.56 6.85 23.94
C PHE A 232 0.75 7.98 24.97
N SER A 233 -0.25 8.23 25.82
CA SER A 233 -0.18 9.27 26.87
C SER A 233 0.81 8.95 27.99
N ASN A 234 1.30 7.70 28.07
CA ASN A 234 2.35 7.29 29.01
C ASN A 234 3.77 7.61 28.50
N LEU A 235 3.91 7.97 27.23
CA LEU A 235 5.17 8.45 26.68
C LEU A 235 5.52 9.84 27.26
N PHE A 236 6.80 10.18 27.29
CA PHE A 236 7.19 11.55 27.60
C PHE A 236 6.50 12.55 26.66
N LEU A 237 6.09 13.70 27.19
CA LEU A 237 5.37 14.70 26.38
C LEU A 237 6.16 15.13 25.14
N ASN A 238 7.48 15.26 25.26
CA ASN A 238 8.34 15.60 24.12
C ASN A 238 8.29 14.53 23.04
N ASP A 239 8.21 13.26 23.39
CA ASP A 239 8.08 12.16 22.44
C ASP A 239 6.68 12.16 21.78
N GLN A 240 5.63 12.45 22.52
CA GLN A 240 4.29 12.63 21.97
C GLN A 240 4.27 13.74 20.90
N VAL A 241 4.87 14.87 21.21
CA VAL A 241 4.99 16.01 20.28
C VAL A 241 5.81 15.62 19.04
N THR A 242 6.94 14.94 19.22
CA THR A 242 7.80 14.48 18.13
C THR A 242 7.07 13.51 17.20
N LEU A 243 6.34 12.54 17.75
CA LEU A 243 5.56 11.58 16.96
C LEU A 243 4.47 12.27 16.13
N LEU A 244 3.77 13.24 16.71
CA LEU A 244 2.76 14.02 15.99
C LEU A 244 3.41 14.93 14.95
N LYS A 245 4.48 15.64 15.29
CA LYS A 245 5.21 16.51 14.36
C LYS A 245 5.54 15.81 13.05
N TYR A 246 6.16 14.63 13.11
CA TYR A 246 6.58 13.86 11.93
C TYR A 246 5.49 12.97 11.32
N GLY A 247 4.49 12.58 12.11
CA GLY A 247 3.48 11.61 11.68
C GLY A 247 2.21 12.22 11.07
N VAL A 248 1.81 13.43 11.45
CA VAL A 248 0.50 13.97 11.04
C VAL A 248 0.34 14.12 9.53
N HIS A 249 1.35 14.56 8.80
CA HIS A 249 1.23 14.73 7.35
C HIS A 249 1.14 13.38 6.62
N GLU A 250 1.88 12.38 7.05
CA GLU A 250 1.73 11.01 6.52
C GLU A 250 0.31 10.49 6.74
N ALA A 251 -0.23 10.69 7.95
CA ALA A 251 -1.59 10.31 8.30
C ALA A 251 -2.65 11.10 7.50
N ILE A 252 -2.48 12.41 7.36
CA ILE A 252 -3.37 13.28 6.58
C ILE A 252 -3.42 12.82 5.12
N PHE A 253 -2.29 12.53 4.49
CA PHE A 253 -2.27 12.11 3.09
C PHE A 253 -2.86 10.71 2.90
N ALA A 254 -2.71 9.81 3.87
CA ALA A 254 -3.41 8.53 3.86
C ALA A 254 -4.93 8.70 3.99
N MET A 255 -5.39 9.56 4.91
CA MET A 255 -6.82 9.83 5.13
C MET A 255 -7.44 10.63 3.99
N LEU A 256 -6.67 11.48 3.31
CA LEU A 256 -7.09 12.23 2.13
C LEU A 256 -7.64 11.30 1.03
N ALA A 257 -7.05 10.13 0.86
CA ALA A 257 -7.52 9.13 -0.10
C ALA A 257 -9.00 8.74 0.11
N SER A 258 -9.49 8.77 1.35
CA SER A 258 -10.89 8.46 1.68
C SER A 258 -11.89 9.42 1.04
N ILE A 259 -11.51 10.70 0.86
CA ILE A 259 -12.36 11.77 0.30
C ILE A 259 -12.04 12.11 -1.16
N VAL A 260 -11.14 11.37 -1.79
CA VAL A 260 -10.67 11.58 -3.16
C VAL A 260 -11.21 10.50 -4.09
N ASN A 261 -11.61 10.92 -5.30
CA ASN A 261 -11.73 10.06 -6.47
C ASN A 261 -10.86 10.61 -7.60
N LYS A 262 -10.87 9.98 -8.77
CA LYS A 262 -10.06 10.42 -9.93
C LYS A 262 -10.36 11.84 -10.41
N ASP A 263 -11.55 12.37 -10.12
CA ASP A 263 -12.07 13.63 -10.64
C ASP A 263 -11.96 14.80 -9.66
N GLY A 264 -11.72 14.53 -8.38
CA GLY A 264 -11.59 15.58 -7.37
C GLY A 264 -11.69 15.07 -5.94
N LEU A 265 -11.96 15.98 -5.00
CA LEU A 265 -12.05 15.68 -3.58
C LEU A 265 -13.20 16.42 -2.89
N LEU A 266 -13.72 15.82 -1.83
CA LEU A 266 -14.67 16.46 -0.94
C LEU A 266 -13.99 17.55 -0.13
N VAL A 267 -14.70 18.67 0.05
CA VAL A 267 -14.30 19.79 0.90
C VAL A 267 -15.45 20.19 1.81
N ALA A 268 -15.18 21.07 2.77
CA ALA A 268 -16.20 21.62 3.67
C ALA A 268 -17.05 20.50 4.33
N ASN A 269 -16.38 19.50 4.88
CA ASN A 269 -17.01 18.35 5.53
C ASN A 269 -18.04 17.60 4.65
N GLY A 270 -17.74 17.47 3.37
CA GLY A 270 -18.58 16.79 2.39
C GLY A 270 -19.67 17.66 1.77
N SER A 271 -19.79 18.94 2.13
CA SER A 271 -20.76 19.88 1.53
C SER A 271 -20.32 20.38 0.16
N GLY A 272 -19.04 20.33 -0.16
CA GLY A 272 -18.45 20.74 -1.43
C GLY A 272 -17.59 19.64 -2.05
N PHE A 273 -17.38 19.78 -3.35
CA PHE A 273 -16.49 18.93 -4.13
C PHE A 273 -15.66 19.80 -5.07
N VAL A 274 -14.33 19.81 -4.89
CA VAL A 274 -13.42 20.55 -5.75
C VAL A 274 -12.88 19.63 -6.82
N THR A 275 -12.98 20.05 -8.08
CA THR A 275 -12.47 19.23 -9.19
C THR A 275 -10.95 19.23 -9.24
N ARG A 276 -10.39 18.08 -9.59
CA ARG A 276 -8.95 17.90 -9.81
C ARG A 276 -8.43 18.84 -10.88
N GLU A 277 -9.20 19.05 -11.94
CA GLU A 277 -8.84 19.89 -13.06
C GLU A 277 -8.77 21.37 -12.64
N PHE A 278 -9.70 21.84 -11.83
CA PHE A 278 -9.61 23.19 -11.26
C PHE A 278 -8.34 23.38 -10.42
N LEU A 279 -7.98 22.41 -9.58
CA LEU A 279 -6.74 22.47 -8.79
C LEU A 279 -5.48 22.46 -9.66
N ARG A 280 -5.48 21.74 -10.78
CA ARG A 280 -4.41 21.76 -11.78
C ARG A 280 -4.29 23.10 -12.50
N SER A 281 -5.38 23.83 -12.63
CA SER A 281 -5.42 25.15 -13.27
C SER A 281 -4.84 26.28 -12.44
N LEU A 282 -4.61 26.06 -11.14
CA LEU A 282 -4.04 27.04 -10.24
C LEU A 282 -2.62 27.40 -10.65
N ARG A 283 -2.20 28.62 -10.32
CA ARG A 283 -0.85 29.10 -10.56
C ARG A 283 0.20 28.24 -9.83
N LYS A 284 1.31 27.96 -10.48
CA LYS A 284 2.49 27.39 -9.80
C LYS A 284 3.02 28.37 -8.73
N PRO A 285 3.47 27.89 -7.56
CA PRO A 285 3.69 26.48 -7.19
C PRO A 285 2.47 25.79 -6.60
N PHE A 286 1.33 26.45 -6.46
CA PHE A 286 0.14 25.92 -5.75
C PHE A 286 -0.49 24.73 -6.47
N SER A 287 -0.52 24.72 -7.81
CA SER A 287 -1.01 23.57 -8.58
C SER A 287 -0.19 22.29 -8.39
N ASP A 288 1.10 22.43 -8.06
CA ASP A 288 2.01 21.29 -7.90
C ASP A 288 1.87 20.58 -6.53
N ILE A 289 1.19 21.22 -5.57
CA ILE A 289 1.08 20.71 -4.19
C ILE A 289 0.14 19.51 -4.10
N ILE A 290 -1.02 19.60 -4.75
CA ILE A 290 -2.10 18.62 -4.55
C ILE A 290 -2.02 17.43 -5.50
N GLU A 291 -1.53 17.60 -6.71
CA GLU A 291 -1.52 16.56 -7.73
C GLU A 291 -0.80 15.26 -7.31
N PRO A 292 0.38 15.30 -6.67
CA PRO A 292 1.03 14.09 -6.17
C PRO A 292 0.17 13.32 -5.14
N LYS A 293 -0.68 14.02 -4.40
CA LYS A 293 -1.59 13.40 -3.43
C LYS A 293 -2.74 12.68 -4.12
N PHE A 294 -3.24 13.21 -5.23
CA PHE A 294 -4.21 12.49 -6.08
C PHE A 294 -3.61 11.21 -6.67
N GLU A 295 -2.39 11.26 -7.18
CA GLU A 295 -1.70 10.10 -7.72
C GLU A 295 -1.53 8.99 -6.66
N PHE A 296 -1.09 9.37 -5.46
CA PHE A 296 -1.00 8.44 -4.33
C PHE A 296 -2.38 7.88 -3.95
N ALA A 297 -3.38 8.74 -3.81
CA ALA A 297 -4.73 8.38 -3.36
C ALA A 297 -5.40 7.36 -4.29
N VAL A 298 -5.29 7.51 -5.59
CA VAL A 298 -5.86 6.56 -6.57
C VAL A 298 -5.26 5.17 -6.38
N LYS A 299 -3.94 5.06 -6.21
CA LYS A 299 -3.25 3.79 -5.98
C LYS A 299 -3.59 3.20 -4.60
N PHE A 300 -3.69 4.05 -3.58
CA PHE A 300 -4.03 3.64 -2.22
C PHE A 300 -5.48 3.13 -2.14
N ASN A 301 -6.41 3.81 -2.79
CA ASN A 301 -7.81 3.40 -2.86
C ASN A 301 -8.03 2.04 -3.54
N ALA A 302 -7.12 1.65 -4.45
CA ALA A 302 -7.15 0.33 -5.10
C ALA A 302 -6.91 -0.83 -4.11
N LEU A 303 -6.40 -0.57 -2.91
CA LEU A 303 -6.28 -1.56 -1.84
C LEU A 303 -7.61 -1.86 -1.13
N GLU A 304 -8.65 -1.06 -1.38
CA GLU A 304 -10.00 -1.26 -0.86
C GLU A 304 -10.10 -1.37 0.67
N LEU A 305 -9.29 -0.59 1.41
CA LEU A 305 -9.35 -0.54 2.86
C LEU A 305 -10.66 0.09 3.33
N ASP A 306 -11.20 -0.42 4.42
CA ASP A 306 -12.30 0.21 5.14
C ASP A 306 -11.81 1.04 6.35
N ASP A 307 -12.72 1.71 7.04
CA ASP A 307 -12.39 2.55 8.19
C ASP A 307 -11.73 1.77 9.33
N SER A 308 -12.09 0.51 9.54
CA SER A 308 -11.48 -0.33 10.58
C SER A 308 -10.02 -0.67 10.27
N ASP A 309 -9.67 -0.89 9.00
CA ASP A 309 -8.30 -1.07 8.53
C ASP A 309 -7.51 0.21 8.68
N LEU A 310 -8.09 1.34 8.22
CA LEU A 310 -7.48 2.66 8.25
C LEU A 310 -7.15 3.11 9.68
N ALA A 311 -8.02 2.83 10.66
CA ALA A 311 -7.78 3.18 12.05
C ALA A 311 -6.45 2.60 12.56
N LEU A 312 -6.19 1.33 12.32
CA LEU A 312 -4.94 0.67 12.69
C LEU A 312 -3.75 1.15 11.87
N PHE A 313 -3.94 1.38 10.58
CA PHE A 313 -2.89 1.91 9.70
C PHE A 313 -2.43 3.31 10.15
N ILE A 314 -3.36 4.21 10.45
CA ILE A 314 -3.07 5.56 10.95
C ILE A 314 -2.37 5.51 12.32
N ALA A 315 -2.81 4.64 13.21
CA ALA A 315 -2.15 4.44 14.50
C ALA A 315 -0.69 3.99 14.32
N ALA A 316 -0.42 3.07 13.39
CA ALA A 316 0.92 2.59 13.07
C ALA A 316 1.83 3.68 12.49
N ILE A 317 1.28 4.60 11.68
CA ILE A 317 2.01 5.76 11.15
C ILE A 317 2.47 6.67 12.28
N ILE A 318 1.61 6.98 13.25
CA ILE A 318 1.91 7.91 14.35
C ILE A 318 2.94 7.29 15.28
N LEU A 319 2.77 6.03 15.68
CA LEU A 319 3.67 5.31 16.60
C LEU A 319 4.88 4.74 15.85
N CYS A 320 5.76 5.59 15.35
CA CYS A 320 6.91 5.22 14.56
C CYS A 320 8.21 5.50 15.34
N GLY A 321 8.97 4.46 15.65
CA GLY A 321 10.15 4.54 16.52
C GLY A 321 11.39 5.16 15.90
N ASP A 322 11.39 5.43 14.59
CA ASP A 322 12.52 6.01 13.87
C ASP A 322 12.40 7.53 13.62
N ARG A 323 11.46 8.21 14.29
CA ARG A 323 11.34 9.67 14.19
C ARG A 323 12.56 10.35 14.83
N PRO A 324 13.11 11.39 14.19
CA PRO A 324 14.26 12.11 14.71
C PRO A 324 13.97 12.75 16.09
N GLY A 325 14.88 12.60 17.02
CA GLY A 325 14.80 13.26 18.33
C GLY A 325 13.95 12.53 19.37
N LEU A 326 13.46 11.31 19.10
CA LEU A 326 12.79 10.50 20.11
C LEU A 326 13.74 10.15 21.26
N MET A 327 13.26 10.29 22.50
CA MET A 327 14.01 10.00 23.73
C MET A 327 13.88 8.52 24.09
N ASN A 328 12.70 7.92 24.03
CA ASN A 328 12.43 6.53 24.39
C ASN A 328 11.92 5.72 23.18
N VAL A 329 12.83 5.38 22.28
CA VAL A 329 12.55 4.57 21.09
C VAL A 329 11.96 3.20 21.43
N PRO A 330 12.52 2.41 22.38
CA PRO A 330 11.97 1.07 22.69
C PRO A 330 10.51 1.09 23.13
N GLN A 331 10.08 2.10 23.87
CA GLN A 331 8.70 2.21 24.32
C GLN A 331 7.75 2.48 23.13
N VAL A 332 8.16 3.33 22.19
CA VAL A 332 7.40 3.61 20.96
C VAL A 332 7.31 2.36 20.09
N GLU A 333 8.43 1.67 19.89
CA GLU A 333 8.47 0.43 19.10
C GLU A 333 7.59 -0.68 19.70
N ALA A 334 7.53 -0.78 21.02
CA ALA A 334 6.66 -1.75 21.69
C ALA A 334 5.17 -1.48 21.41
N ILE A 335 4.75 -0.21 21.41
CA ILE A 335 3.38 0.17 21.06
C ILE A 335 3.12 -0.10 19.57
N GLN A 336 4.03 0.29 18.70
CA GLN A 336 3.91 0.05 17.26
C GLN A 336 3.83 -1.44 16.93
N ASP A 337 4.64 -2.29 17.57
CA ASP A 337 4.61 -3.74 17.37
C ASP A 337 3.21 -4.31 17.68
N THR A 338 2.59 -3.88 18.77
CA THR A 338 1.22 -4.27 19.11
C THR A 338 0.23 -3.82 18.03
N ILE A 339 0.36 -2.59 17.54
CA ILE A 339 -0.50 -2.05 16.48
C ILE A 339 -0.33 -2.85 15.18
N LEU A 340 0.91 -3.14 14.78
CA LEU A 340 1.19 -3.87 13.54
C LEU A 340 0.73 -5.32 13.61
N ARG A 341 0.86 -5.99 14.75
CA ARG A 341 0.29 -7.33 14.97
C ARG A 341 -1.23 -7.32 14.87
N ALA A 342 -1.87 -6.32 15.49
CA ALA A 342 -3.31 -6.15 15.42
C ALA A 342 -3.76 -5.86 13.98
N LEU A 343 -3.02 -5.03 13.23
CA LEU A 343 -3.29 -4.72 11.82
C LEU A 343 -3.18 -5.99 10.95
N GLU A 344 -2.08 -6.74 11.06
CA GLU A 344 -1.89 -7.97 10.30
C GLU A 344 -3.02 -8.98 10.55
N PHE A 345 -3.35 -9.20 11.81
CA PHE A 345 -4.44 -10.09 12.21
C PHE A 345 -5.80 -9.60 11.68
N HIS A 346 -6.08 -8.30 11.82
CA HIS A 346 -7.32 -7.69 11.35
C HIS A 346 -7.47 -7.80 9.82
N LEU A 347 -6.42 -7.54 9.06
CA LEU A 347 -6.42 -7.66 7.60
C LEU A 347 -6.67 -9.10 7.13
N GLN A 348 -6.10 -10.08 7.80
CA GLN A 348 -6.34 -11.50 7.48
C GLN A 348 -7.81 -11.88 7.67
N ALA A 349 -8.47 -11.34 8.69
CA ALA A 349 -9.89 -11.58 8.96
C ALA A 349 -10.81 -10.78 8.02
N ASN A 350 -10.47 -9.52 7.76
CA ASN A 350 -11.31 -8.59 7.00
C ASN A 350 -11.13 -8.72 5.48
N HIS A 351 -9.94 -9.16 5.04
CA HIS A 351 -9.57 -9.33 3.63
C HIS A 351 -8.94 -10.71 3.38
N PRO A 352 -9.69 -11.82 3.55
CA PRO A 352 -9.14 -13.18 3.49
C PRO A 352 -8.51 -13.54 2.14
N ASP A 353 -8.96 -12.93 1.05
CA ASP A 353 -8.46 -13.16 -0.31
C ASP A 353 -7.24 -12.31 -0.67
N ALA A 354 -6.87 -11.35 0.16
CA ALA A 354 -5.76 -10.41 -0.08
C ALA A 354 -4.50 -10.78 0.72
N GLN A 355 -3.85 -11.90 0.36
CA GLN A 355 -2.70 -12.48 1.09
C GLN A 355 -1.51 -11.53 1.28
N TYR A 356 -1.31 -10.57 0.38
CA TYR A 356 -0.16 -9.65 0.40
C TYR A 356 -0.53 -8.23 0.83
N LEU A 357 -1.73 -8.03 1.39
CA LEU A 357 -2.21 -6.69 1.76
C LEU A 357 -1.36 -6.05 2.85
N PHE A 358 -0.99 -6.81 3.89
CA PHE A 358 -0.16 -6.29 4.97
C PHE A 358 1.22 -5.79 4.47
N PRO A 359 2.03 -6.56 3.73
CA PRO A 359 3.29 -6.03 3.19
C PRO A 359 3.09 -4.87 2.20
N LYS A 360 1.99 -4.84 1.44
CA LYS A 360 1.65 -3.68 0.58
C LYS A 360 1.39 -2.42 1.40
N LEU A 361 0.75 -2.55 2.57
CA LEU A 361 0.54 -1.42 3.47
C LEU A 361 1.83 -0.92 4.11
N LEU A 362 2.74 -1.80 4.48
CA LEU A 362 4.08 -1.40 4.94
C LEU A 362 4.83 -0.62 3.86
N GLN A 363 4.71 -1.02 2.59
CA GLN A 363 5.27 -0.26 1.47
C GLN A 363 4.60 1.11 1.34
N LYS A 364 3.28 1.21 1.54
CA LYS A 364 2.56 2.49 1.51
C LYS A 364 3.01 3.45 2.62
N MET A 365 3.41 2.94 3.77
CA MET A 365 4.01 3.77 4.83
C MET A 365 5.31 4.43 4.35
N ALA A 366 6.16 3.69 3.62
CA ALA A 366 7.38 4.25 3.01
C ALA A 366 7.07 5.26 1.89
N ASP A 367 6.08 4.96 1.05
CA ASP A 367 5.63 5.87 -0.01
C ASP A 367 5.10 7.20 0.58
N LEU A 368 4.36 7.14 1.69
CA LEU A 368 3.87 8.33 2.41
C LEU A 368 5.02 9.16 2.96
N ARG A 369 6.06 8.55 3.48
CA ARG A 369 7.23 9.27 3.98
C ARG A 369 7.92 10.06 2.87
N GLN A 370 8.07 9.46 1.69
CA GLN A 370 8.61 10.14 0.52
C GLN A 370 7.68 11.29 0.07
N LEU A 371 6.38 11.06 0.04
CA LEU A 371 5.39 12.07 -0.33
C LEU A 371 5.45 13.29 0.61
N VAL A 372 5.63 13.07 1.91
CA VAL A 372 5.78 14.15 2.90
C VAL A 372 7.10 14.89 2.72
N THR A 373 8.19 14.20 2.44
CA THR A 373 9.49 14.84 2.16
C THR A 373 9.39 15.80 0.97
N GLU A 374 8.80 15.35 -0.12
CA GLU A 374 8.56 16.18 -1.30
C GLU A 374 7.63 17.37 -1.01
N HIS A 375 6.59 17.13 -0.23
CA HIS A 375 5.66 18.17 0.21
C HIS A 375 6.36 19.24 1.06
N ALA A 376 7.18 18.85 2.03
CA ALA A 376 7.92 19.78 2.87
C ALA A 376 8.90 20.64 2.05
N GLN A 377 9.54 20.08 1.04
CA GLN A 377 10.40 20.83 0.12
C GLN A 377 9.61 21.88 -0.69
N MET A 378 8.41 21.52 -1.17
CA MET A 378 7.52 22.47 -1.83
C MET A 378 7.07 23.59 -0.89
N MET A 379 6.73 23.25 0.35
CA MET A 379 6.36 24.25 1.35
C MET A 379 7.50 25.21 1.71
N GLN A 380 8.73 24.74 1.77
CA GLN A 380 9.90 25.60 1.93
C GLN A 380 10.09 26.56 0.75
N ARG A 381 9.86 26.08 -0.46
CA ARG A 381 9.91 26.91 -1.68
C ARG A 381 8.84 28.00 -1.63
N ILE A 382 7.62 27.67 -1.27
CA ILE A 382 6.53 28.64 -1.09
C ILE A 382 6.89 29.69 -0.05
N LYS A 383 7.44 29.29 1.09
CA LYS A 383 7.90 30.20 2.15
C LYS A 383 8.93 31.22 1.63
N LYS A 384 9.82 30.78 0.72
CA LYS A 384 10.88 31.63 0.14
C LYS A 384 10.37 32.54 -0.98
N THR A 385 9.50 32.04 -1.85
CA THR A 385 9.10 32.71 -3.09
C THR A 385 7.78 33.45 -2.99
N GLU A 386 6.89 33.01 -2.10
CA GLU A 386 5.55 33.58 -1.88
C GLU A 386 5.51 34.32 -0.53
N THR A 387 6.30 35.38 -0.42
CA THR A 387 6.54 36.12 0.84
C THR A 387 5.29 36.72 1.45
N GLU A 388 4.27 37.04 0.64
CA GLU A 388 3.00 37.58 1.10
C GLU A 388 1.96 36.49 1.46
N THR A 389 2.28 35.23 1.22
CA THR A 389 1.43 34.11 1.60
C THR A 389 1.69 33.71 3.06
N SER A 390 0.64 33.79 3.89
CA SER A 390 0.73 33.39 5.30
C SER A 390 0.70 31.89 5.46
N LEU A 391 1.50 31.39 6.40
CA LEU A 391 1.44 30.01 6.86
C LEU A 391 0.87 30.00 8.28
N HIS A 392 -0.11 29.11 8.53
CA HIS A 392 -0.71 28.98 9.86
C HIS A 392 0.36 28.63 10.90
N PRO A 393 0.36 29.25 12.12
CA PRO A 393 1.40 29.07 13.13
C PRO A 393 1.66 27.60 13.51
N LEU A 394 0.61 26.79 13.63
CA LEU A 394 0.74 25.36 13.92
C LEU A 394 1.51 24.62 12.79
N LEU A 395 1.24 24.96 11.54
CA LEU A 395 1.94 24.37 10.40
C LEU A 395 3.38 24.86 10.33
N GLN A 396 3.64 26.12 10.66
CA GLN A 396 5.02 26.63 10.77
C GLN A 396 5.83 25.81 11.78
N GLU A 397 5.26 25.53 12.96
CA GLU A 397 5.93 24.72 13.98
C GLU A 397 6.17 23.28 13.52
N ILE A 398 5.21 22.66 12.80
CA ILE A 398 5.36 21.32 12.25
C ILE A 398 6.48 21.27 11.21
N TYR A 399 6.58 22.24 10.30
CA TYR A 399 7.61 22.27 9.25
C TYR A 399 8.97 22.74 9.74
N LYS A 400 9.04 23.39 10.89
CA LYS A 400 10.29 23.87 11.46
C LYS A 400 11.22 22.70 11.75
N ASP A 401 12.43 22.76 11.23
CA ASP A 401 13.48 21.73 11.42
C ASP A 401 13.04 20.30 10.99
N MET A 402 12.06 20.20 10.09
CA MET A 402 11.57 18.88 9.67
C MET A 402 12.51 18.21 8.68
N TYR A 403 13.14 18.96 7.75
CA TYR A 403 14.09 18.48 6.74
C TYR A 403 15.15 19.55 6.38
#